data_be358cbca53b66ce064cf7c5be8ca18e
#
_entry.id   be358cbca53b66ce064cf7c5be8ca18e
#
_cell.length_a   1.000
_cell.length_b   1.000
_cell.length_c   1.000
_cell.angle_alpha   90.00
_cell.angle_beta   90.00
_cell.angle_gamma   90.00
#
_symmetry.space_group_name_H-M   'P 1'
#
loop_
_entity.id
_entity.type
_entity.pdbx_description
1 polymer ?
#
loop_
_entity_poly.entity_id
_entity_poly.type
_entity_poly.pdbx_seq_one_letter_code
_entity_poly.pdbx_strand_id
1 'polypeptide(L)'
;MFKEVWNEIYGFLEILWSWPLFILVIGTGLYFSFKTHFFQITGIKIWWKKTIGEILTKKVNITGSEGELTSKQTIATVLGGTVGSGNIAGVATAIYSGGPGAVFWMWIIAIVGMLTKMVEVTLAVKFRKKGENGAYYGGPMYYMKAGLGKVGVVLAAIYGIALFIDVSTNACVVQVSTLIDSINSVFKVPTIVSAVVISIITLIIVLSGGTKRIGKVSAFIVPPMIAIYFIGCIGVIVTHISNLPIALRDIFACAFGAKPLMGGATGYAISAAISKGTARGIFSNEAGAGSATTVHATSKTDHPIHQGMYGIFEVFIDTIIVCSLTAFAILCGEVLPSATDEIAGVGMVIQAFKTTWGNFGEIILCVVVALFCYSGYLGFFVAFRACTEWLFGAKLSKYANVFFFILPIIAALFTTLEIWSLSDIAIGLVIIPNLIALILLSPKFIELFKEYIEKVKIS
;
A
#
# COMPACT_ATOMS: atom_id res chain seq x y z
N MET A 1 27.90 -18.15 -8.16
CA MET A 1 26.66 -18.83 -7.73
C MET A 1 25.61 -17.87 -7.12
N PHE A 2 25.84 -17.22 -5.95
CA PHE A 2 24.82 -16.31 -5.37
C PHE A 2 24.50 -15.10 -6.27
N LYS A 3 25.51 -14.41 -6.82
CA LYS A 3 25.32 -13.30 -7.75
C LYS A 3 24.67 -13.72 -9.09
N GLU A 4 24.94 -14.89 -9.59
CA GLU A 4 24.36 -15.42 -10.83
C GLU A 4 22.88 -15.73 -10.63
N VAL A 5 22.52 -16.44 -9.56
CA VAL A 5 21.12 -16.70 -9.19
C VAL A 5 20.36 -15.38 -8.97
N TRP A 6 21.00 -14.39 -8.34
CA TRP A 6 20.42 -13.08 -8.13
C TRP A 6 20.17 -12.33 -9.43
N ASN A 7 21.10 -12.39 -10.39
CA ASN A 7 20.93 -11.78 -11.72
C ASN A 7 19.83 -12.46 -12.54
N GLU A 8 19.68 -13.79 -12.46
CA GLU A 8 18.58 -14.52 -13.11
C GLU A 8 17.23 -14.13 -12.52
N ILE A 9 17.16 -14.01 -11.19
CA ILE A 9 15.96 -13.54 -10.50
C ILE A 9 15.62 -12.11 -10.94
N TYR A 10 16.59 -11.21 -11.02
CA TYR A 10 16.40 -9.85 -11.52
C TYR A 10 15.89 -9.83 -12.96
N GLY A 11 16.46 -10.61 -13.86
CA GLY A 11 16.01 -10.71 -15.25
C GLY A 11 14.57 -11.20 -15.35
N PHE A 12 14.19 -12.19 -14.56
CA PHE A 12 12.81 -12.66 -14.48
C PHE A 12 11.85 -11.57 -13.97
N LEU A 13 12.26 -10.81 -12.95
CA LEU A 13 11.47 -9.72 -12.38
C LEU A 13 11.23 -8.58 -13.37
N GLU A 14 12.27 -8.18 -14.11
CA GLU A 14 12.12 -7.15 -15.15
C GLU A 14 11.10 -7.58 -16.20
N ILE A 15 11.10 -8.84 -16.60
CA ILE A 15 10.12 -9.40 -17.53
C ILE A 15 8.71 -9.42 -16.89
N LEU A 16 8.59 -9.87 -15.65
CA LEU A 16 7.31 -9.99 -14.94
C LEU A 16 6.63 -8.62 -14.74
N TRP A 17 7.42 -7.63 -14.26
CA TRP A 17 6.95 -6.27 -13.98
C TRP A 17 6.86 -5.37 -15.22
N SER A 18 7.25 -5.85 -16.40
CA SER A 18 7.06 -5.14 -17.66
C SER A 18 5.60 -5.27 -18.15
N TRP A 19 5.41 -5.81 -19.33
CA TRP A 19 4.08 -5.89 -19.95
C TRP A 19 3.10 -6.88 -19.31
N PRO A 20 3.50 -8.10 -18.85
CA PRO A 20 2.54 -9.09 -18.37
C PRO A 20 1.74 -8.63 -17.16
N LEU A 21 2.41 -8.17 -16.10
CA LEU A 21 1.74 -7.71 -14.88
C LEU A 21 1.01 -6.38 -15.10
N PHE A 22 1.60 -5.47 -15.88
CA PHE A 22 0.97 -4.22 -16.27
C PHE A 22 -0.37 -4.48 -16.99
N ILE A 23 -0.39 -5.36 -18.00
CA ILE A 23 -1.61 -5.69 -18.75
C ILE A 23 -2.65 -6.33 -17.82
N LEU A 24 -2.24 -7.25 -16.96
CA LEU A 24 -3.14 -7.92 -16.02
C LEU A 24 -3.79 -6.94 -15.04
N VAL A 25 -3.01 -6.03 -14.46
CA VAL A 25 -3.50 -5.04 -13.48
C VAL A 25 -4.40 -4.01 -14.15
N ILE A 26 -3.93 -3.39 -15.25
CA ILE A 26 -4.72 -2.41 -16.00
C ILE A 26 -5.97 -3.06 -16.58
N GLY A 27 -5.84 -4.24 -17.19
CA GLY A 27 -6.95 -4.98 -17.77
C GLY A 27 -8.04 -5.31 -16.75
N THR A 28 -7.65 -5.77 -15.56
CA THR A 28 -8.59 -6.06 -14.47
C THR A 28 -9.28 -4.79 -13.98
N GLY A 29 -8.52 -3.72 -13.72
CA GLY A 29 -9.08 -2.45 -13.26
C GLY A 29 -10.00 -1.80 -14.30
N LEU A 30 -9.66 -1.83 -15.59
CA LEU A 30 -10.51 -1.38 -16.67
C LEU A 30 -11.77 -2.25 -16.80
N TYR A 31 -11.65 -3.57 -16.72
CA TYR A 31 -12.79 -4.49 -16.74
C TYR A 31 -13.84 -4.10 -15.69
N PHE A 32 -13.42 -3.89 -14.44
CA PHE A 32 -14.34 -3.46 -13.39
C PHE A 32 -14.82 -2.02 -13.58
N SER A 33 -13.99 -1.13 -14.10
CA SER A 33 -14.39 0.25 -14.42
C SER A 33 -15.51 0.26 -15.45
N PHE A 34 -15.40 -0.50 -16.53
CA PHE A 34 -16.48 -0.64 -17.54
C PHE A 34 -17.75 -1.26 -16.95
N LYS A 35 -17.62 -2.33 -16.16
CA LYS A 35 -18.76 -3.03 -15.53
C LYS A 35 -19.54 -2.18 -14.54
N THR A 36 -18.89 -1.18 -13.93
CA THR A 36 -19.50 -0.26 -12.96
C THR A 36 -19.71 1.16 -13.51
N HIS A 37 -19.58 1.34 -14.83
CA HIS A 37 -19.69 2.65 -15.51
C HIS A 37 -18.75 3.69 -14.91
N PHE A 38 -17.48 3.30 -14.67
CA PHE A 38 -16.44 4.15 -14.08
C PHE A 38 -16.86 4.78 -12.72
N PHE A 39 -17.44 3.96 -11.85
CA PHE A 39 -17.98 4.41 -10.56
C PHE A 39 -16.96 5.16 -9.70
N GLN A 40 -15.66 4.88 -9.81
CA GLN A 40 -14.60 5.64 -9.12
C GLN A 40 -14.63 7.14 -9.51
N ILE A 41 -15.11 7.47 -10.70
CA ILE A 41 -15.25 8.85 -11.21
C ILE A 41 -16.71 9.30 -11.14
N THR A 42 -17.62 8.54 -11.73
CA THR A 42 -19.06 8.91 -11.82
C THR A 42 -19.76 8.88 -10.48
N GLY A 43 -19.31 8.01 -9.58
CA GLY A 43 -19.85 7.83 -8.23
C GLY A 43 -19.18 8.66 -7.14
N ILE A 44 -18.32 9.64 -7.48
CA ILE A 44 -17.53 10.39 -6.50
C ILE A 44 -18.36 11.01 -5.37
N LYS A 45 -19.53 11.57 -5.69
CA LYS A 45 -20.46 12.15 -4.69
C LYS A 45 -20.97 11.09 -3.71
N ILE A 46 -21.19 9.86 -4.20
CA ILE A 46 -21.72 8.75 -3.39
C ILE A 46 -20.64 8.24 -2.46
N TRP A 47 -19.50 7.80 -3.02
CA TRP A 47 -18.47 7.20 -2.18
C TRP A 47 -17.82 8.23 -1.25
N TRP A 48 -17.66 9.50 -1.65
CA TRP A 48 -17.18 10.57 -0.77
C TRP A 48 -18.11 10.81 0.43
N LYS A 49 -19.43 10.91 0.18
CA LYS A 49 -20.42 11.07 1.25
C LYS A 49 -20.44 9.86 2.20
N LYS A 50 -20.33 8.65 1.63
CA LYS A 50 -20.36 7.38 2.37
C LYS A 50 -19.04 7.01 3.07
N THR A 51 -17.96 7.72 2.81
CA THR A 51 -16.66 7.53 3.49
C THR A 51 -16.33 8.71 4.38
N ILE A 52 -15.70 9.75 3.84
CA ILE A 52 -15.33 10.96 4.61
C ILE A 52 -16.55 11.65 5.21
N GLY A 53 -17.64 11.77 4.47
CA GLY A 53 -18.85 12.43 4.96
C GLY A 53 -19.38 11.78 6.24
N GLU A 54 -19.38 10.47 6.31
CA GLU A 54 -19.79 9.75 7.52
C GLU A 54 -18.77 9.87 8.65
N ILE A 55 -17.47 9.83 8.36
CA ILE A 55 -16.41 10.02 9.36
C ILE A 55 -16.50 11.39 10.02
N LEU A 56 -16.71 12.46 9.25
CA LEU A 56 -16.78 13.82 9.75
C LEU A 56 -18.08 14.12 10.52
N THR A 57 -19.21 13.55 10.10
CA THR A 57 -20.52 13.81 10.70
C THR A 57 -20.81 12.98 11.96
N LYS A 58 -19.88 12.18 12.45
CA LYS A 58 -20.03 11.26 13.61
C LYS A 58 -21.22 10.29 13.51
N LYS A 59 -21.85 10.13 12.35
CA LYS A 59 -22.96 9.19 12.12
C LYS A 59 -22.55 7.72 12.06
N VAL A 60 -21.30 7.42 12.38
CA VAL A 60 -20.70 6.07 12.30
C VAL A 60 -20.97 5.24 13.59
N ASN A 61 -22.11 5.39 14.20
CA ASN A 61 -22.59 4.43 15.20
C ASN A 61 -23.45 3.38 14.50
N ILE A 62 -22.81 2.44 13.81
CA ILE A 62 -23.51 1.26 13.29
C ILE A 62 -23.75 0.33 14.49
N THR A 63 -24.80 0.62 15.24
CA THR A 63 -25.30 -0.21 16.31
C THR A 63 -25.89 -1.48 15.68
N GLY A 64 -25.34 -2.64 16.04
CA GLY A 64 -25.84 -3.95 15.60
C GLY A 64 -25.12 -4.59 14.42
N SER A 65 -24.11 -3.96 13.81
CA SER A 65 -23.29 -4.62 12.79
C SER A 65 -22.22 -5.54 13.39
N GLU A 66 -21.98 -6.65 12.74
CA GLU A 66 -20.92 -7.58 13.10
C GLU A 66 -19.54 -7.06 12.66
N GLY A 67 -18.51 -7.20 13.50
CA GLY A 67 -17.14 -6.80 13.24
C GLY A 67 -16.35 -6.50 14.51
N GLU A 68 -15.04 -6.29 14.39
CA GLU A 68 -14.14 -5.99 15.50
C GLU A 68 -13.82 -4.51 15.61
N LEU A 69 -13.53 -3.86 14.48
CA LEU A 69 -13.10 -2.46 14.39
C LEU A 69 -14.24 -1.55 13.94
N THR A 70 -14.31 -0.36 14.52
CA THR A 70 -15.16 0.71 13.99
C THR A 70 -14.63 1.18 12.64
N SER A 71 -15.48 1.79 11.79
CA SER A 71 -15.06 2.32 10.49
C SER A 71 -13.87 3.29 10.60
N LYS A 72 -13.83 4.13 11.66
CA LYS A 72 -12.69 5.01 11.94
C LYS A 72 -11.41 4.23 12.24
N GLN A 73 -11.49 3.20 13.07
CA GLN A 73 -10.34 2.35 13.39
C GLN A 73 -9.89 1.56 12.18
N THR A 74 -10.84 1.03 11.38
CA THR A 74 -10.52 0.29 10.17
C THR A 74 -9.79 1.18 9.18
N ILE A 75 -10.34 2.35 8.83
CA ILE A 75 -9.72 3.24 7.86
C ILE A 75 -8.35 3.76 8.34
N ALA A 76 -8.22 4.08 9.63
CA ALA A 76 -6.93 4.48 10.19
C ALA A 76 -5.91 3.33 10.17
N THR A 77 -6.34 2.09 10.45
CA THR A 77 -5.44 0.91 10.39
C THR A 77 -5.05 0.61 8.95
N VAL A 78 -5.99 0.71 8.01
CA VAL A 78 -5.75 0.50 6.59
C VAL A 78 -4.85 1.58 6.02
N LEU A 79 -5.18 2.86 6.21
CA LEU A 79 -4.33 3.97 5.79
C LEU A 79 -2.95 3.93 6.47
N GLY A 80 -2.89 3.51 7.74
CA GLY A 80 -1.61 3.29 8.41
C GLY A 80 -0.82 2.13 7.82
N GLY A 81 -1.49 1.13 7.25
CA GLY A 81 -0.88 0.00 6.54
C GLY A 81 -0.37 0.37 5.16
N THR A 82 -1.17 1.07 4.38
CA THR A 82 -0.88 1.45 2.99
C THR A 82 -0.04 2.72 2.89
N VAL A 83 -0.38 3.78 3.65
CA VAL A 83 0.43 5.01 3.70
C VAL A 83 1.68 4.76 4.55
N GLY A 84 2.73 4.32 3.91
CA GLY A 84 3.97 3.87 4.54
C GLY A 84 5.23 4.25 3.76
N SER A 85 6.22 3.36 3.75
CA SER A 85 7.45 3.55 2.98
C SER A 85 7.19 3.74 1.49
N GLY A 86 6.13 3.12 0.94
CA GLY A 86 5.75 3.22 -0.47
C GLY A 86 5.48 4.65 -0.93
N ASN A 87 4.78 5.44 -0.12
CA ASN A 87 4.43 6.82 -0.45
C ASN A 87 5.62 7.79 -0.38
N ILE A 88 6.66 7.44 0.33
CA ILE A 88 7.83 8.30 0.55
C ILE A 88 9.02 7.73 -0.23
N ALA A 89 9.61 6.64 0.24
CA ALA A 89 10.76 6.03 -0.39
C ALA A 89 10.41 5.38 -1.74
N GLY A 90 9.21 4.77 -1.86
CA GLY A 90 8.73 4.16 -3.11
C GLY A 90 8.56 5.18 -4.23
N VAL A 91 7.94 6.33 -3.97
CA VAL A 91 7.81 7.42 -4.94
C VAL A 91 9.17 7.95 -5.35
N ALA A 92 10.07 8.17 -4.39
CA ALA A 92 11.41 8.65 -4.68
C ALA A 92 12.20 7.65 -5.54
N THR A 93 12.15 6.35 -5.23
CA THR A 93 12.78 5.30 -6.07
C THR A 93 12.14 5.19 -7.45
N ALA A 94 10.81 5.39 -7.58
CA ALA A 94 10.16 5.44 -8.88
C ALA A 94 10.68 6.59 -9.75
N ILE A 95 10.79 7.78 -9.16
CA ILE A 95 11.32 8.96 -9.86
C ILE A 95 12.80 8.78 -10.18
N TYR A 96 13.60 8.25 -9.27
CA TYR A 96 15.02 8.00 -9.47
C TYR A 96 15.28 7.02 -10.62
N SER A 97 14.59 5.87 -10.62
CA SER A 97 14.84 4.78 -11.57
C SER A 97 14.01 4.86 -12.85
N GLY A 98 12.81 5.46 -12.81
CA GLY A 98 11.87 5.56 -13.93
C GLY A 98 11.67 6.98 -14.45
N GLY A 99 12.33 7.96 -13.83
CA GLY A 99 12.17 9.39 -14.15
C GLY A 99 10.83 9.97 -13.66
N PRO A 100 10.63 11.29 -13.86
CA PRO A 100 9.38 11.96 -13.50
C PRO A 100 8.12 11.32 -14.11
N GLY A 101 8.27 10.71 -15.29
CA GLY A 101 7.17 10.01 -15.99
C GLY A 101 6.58 8.82 -15.21
N ALA A 102 7.31 8.23 -14.27
CA ALA A 102 6.80 7.18 -13.41
C ALA A 102 5.60 7.64 -12.58
N VAL A 103 5.55 8.91 -12.18
CA VAL A 103 4.43 9.51 -11.43
C VAL A 103 3.14 9.46 -12.22
N PHE A 104 3.17 9.75 -13.53
CA PHE A 104 2.01 9.63 -14.40
C PHE A 104 1.45 8.21 -14.40
N TRP A 105 2.31 7.20 -14.53
CA TRP A 105 1.88 5.81 -14.53
C TRP A 105 1.38 5.35 -13.16
N MET A 106 1.91 5.88 -12.06
CA MET A 106 1.32 5.70 -10.72
C MET A 106 -0.12 6.23 -10.66
N TRP A 107 -0.42 7.39 -11.25
CA TRP A 107 -1.79 7.93 -11.29
C TRP A 107 -2.74 7.03 -12.10
N ILE A 108 -2.27 6.54 -13.26
CA ILE A 108 -3.07 5.61 -14.10
C ILE A 108 -3.41 4.34 -13.32
N ILE A 109 -2.39 3.72 -12.69
CA ILE A 109 -2.57 2.53 -11.86
C ILE A 109 -3.53 2.80 -10.71
N ALA A 110 -3.44 3.96 -10.05
CA ALA A 110 -4.33 4.31 -8.95
C ALA A 110 -5.79 4.45 -9.42
N ILE A 111 -6.03 5.16 -10.53
CA ILE A 111 -7.39 5.38 -11.05
C ILE A 111 -8.10 4.05 -11.37
N VAL A 112 -7.40 3.12 -12.02
CA VAL A 112 -7.98 1.79 -12.30
C VAL A 112 -7.98 0.89 -11.06
N GLY A 113 -6.97 1.01 -10.23
CA GLY A 113 -6.80 0.29 -8.97
C GLY A 113 -7.89 0.58 -7.95
N MET A 114 -8.48 1.79 -7.96
CA MET A 114 -9.62 2.15 -7.09
C MET A 114 -10.76 1.12 -7.20
N LEU A 115 -11.12 0.70 -8.41
CA LEU A 115 -12.18 -0.29 -8.62
C LEU A 115 -11.71 -1.69 -8.25
N THR A 116 -10.48 -2.05 -8.59
CA THR A 116 -9.90 -3.33 -8.15
C THR A 116 -9.96 -3.45 -6.63
N LYS A 117 -9.51 -2.42 -5.91
CA LYS A 117 -9.56 -2.37 -4.44
C LYS A 117 -10.99 -2.44 -3.90
N MET A 118 -11.95 -1.74 -4.52
CA MET A 118 -13.36 -1.83 -4.15
C MET A 118 -13.88 -3.26 -4.25
N VAL A 119 -13.56 -3.97 -5.32
CA VAL A 119 -13.97 -5.37 -5.55
C VAL A 119 -13.36 -6.28 -4.49
N GLU A 120 -12.05 -6.16 -4.25
CA GLU A 120 -11.32 -6.92 -3.24
C GLU A 120 -11.95 -6.78 -1.85
N VAL A 121 -12.15 -5.54 -1.41
CA VAL A 121 -12.72 -5.22 -0.11
C VAL A 121 -14.16 -5.76 0.00
N THR A 122 -14.97 -5.57 -1.03
CA THR A 122 -16.35 -6.08 -1.07
C THR A 122 -16.40 -7.59 -0.91
N LEU A 123 -15.58 -8.31 -1.67
CA LEU A 123 -15.52 -9.78 -1.59
C LEU A 123 -14.95 -10.25 -0.24
N ALA A 124 -13.93 -9.57 0.29
CA ALA A 124 -13.34 -9.91 1.59
C ALA A 124 -14.36 -9.79 2.73
N VAL A 125 -15.19 -8.75 2.72
CA VAL A 125 -16.28 -8.57 3.70
C VAL A 125 -17.41 -9.58 3.45
N LYS A 126 -17.79 -9.84 2.19
CA LYS A 126 -18.85 -10.79 1.84
C LYS A 126 -18.54 -12.23 2.30
N PHE A 127 -17.29 -12.64 2.14
CA PHE A 127 -16.86 -14.02 2.42
C PHE A 127 -16.07 -14.16 3.73
N ARG A 128 -16.07 -13.13 4.60
CA ARG A 128 -15.41 -13.21 5.90
C ARG A 128 -16.02 -14.28 6.80
N LYS A 129 -15.20 -14.81 7.70
CA LYS A 129 -15.63 -15.82 8.70
C LYS A 129 -15.30 -15.33 10.09
N LYS A 130 -16.15 -15.74 11.04
CA LYS A 130 -15.89 -15.54 12.46
C LYS A 130 -15.12 -16.76 12.96
N GLY A 131 -13.93 -16.54 13.52
CA GLY A 131 -13.12 -17.58 14.13
C GLY A 131 -13.62 -17.99 15.53
N GLU A 132 -13.07 -19.09 16.06
CA GLU A 132 -13.41 -19.62 17.39
C GLU A 132 -13.12 -18.61 18.52
N ASN A 133 -12.14 -17.73 18.32
CA ASN A 133 -11.77 -16.65 19.23
C ASN A 133 -12.68 -15.40 19.11
N GLY A 134 -13.75 -15.47 18.31
CA GLY A 134 -14.66 -14.38 18.04
C GLY A 134 -14.12 -13.29 17.09
N ALA A 135 -12.89 -13.42 16.61
CA ALA A 135 -12.28 -12.53 15.63
C ALA A 135 -12.82 -12.76 14.23
N TYR A 136 -12.82 -11.70 13.40
CA TYR A 136 -13.21 -11.81 12.00
C TYR A 136 -11.97 -11.99 11.13
N TYR A 137 -12.04 -12.97 10.24
CA TYR A 137 -11.01 -13.29 9.26
C TYR A 137 -11.60 -13.23 7.87
N GLY A 138 -10.90 -12.56 6.96
CA GLY A 138 -11.28 -12.45 5.56
C GLY A 138 -10.07 -12.13 4.70
N GLY A 139 -10.33 -11.86 3.43
CA GLY A 139 -9.28 -11.59 2.45
C GLY A 139 -9.29 -12.60 1.32
N PRO A 140 -8.31 -12.56 0.41
CA PRO A 140 -8.32 -13.37 -0.81
C PRO A 140 -8.46 -14.86 -0.59
N MET A 141 -7.74 -15.44 0.39
CA MET A 141 -7.84 -16.87 0.68
C MET A 141 -9.29 -17.31 0.98
N TYR A 142 -10.03 -16.44 1.68
CA TYR A 142 -11.39 -16.74 2.13
C TYR A 142 -12.39 -16.65 0.98
N TYR A 143 -12.34 -15.58 0.15
CA TYR A 143 -13.28 -15.48 -0.96
C TYR A 143 -12.94 -16.41 -2.12
N MET A 144 -11.67 -16.75 -2.36
CA MET A 144 -11.28 -17.78 -3.32
C MET A 144 -11.87 -19.14 -2.92
N LYS A 145 -11.57 -19.58 -1.70
CA LYS A 145 -12.04 -20.89 -1.20
C LYS A 145 -13.57 -20.99 -1.16
N ALA A 146 -14.26 -19.94 -0.73
CA ALA A 146 -15.71 -19.96 -0.58
C ALA A 146 -16.46 -19.70 -1.89
N GLY A 147 -15.90 -18.90 -2.80
CA GLY A 147 -16.58 -18.46 -4.02
C GLY A 147 -16.28 -19.27 -5.27
N LEU A 148 -15.13 -19.99 -5.34
CA LEU A 148 -14.66 -20.67 -6.55
C LEU A 148 -14.57 -22.20 -6.44
N GLY A 149 -15.08 -22.79 -5.36
CA GLY A 149 -15.08 -24.25 -5.19
C GLY A 149 -13.69 -24.87 -5.25
N LYS A 150 -13.51 -25.95 -6.01
CA LYS A 150 -12.22 -26.69 -6.08
C LYS A 150 -11.08 -25.85 -6.62
N VAL A 151 -11.31 -25.04 -7.66
CA VAL A 151 -10.32 -24.11 -8.22
C VAL A 151 -9.92 -23.08 -7.17
N GLY A 152 -10.89 -22.57 -6.40
CA GLY A 152 -10.64 -21.61 -5.33
C GLY A 152 -9.78 -22.15 -4.20
N VAL A 153 -9.83 -23.46 -3.91
CA VAL A 153 -8.95 -24.07 -2.89
C VAL A 153 -7.48 -24.01 -3.33
N VAL A 154 -7.22 -24.31 -4.60
CA VAL A 154 -5.84 -24.25 -5.14
C VAL A 154 -5.33 -22.82 -5.18
N LEU A 155 -6.13 -21.89 -5.73
CA LEU A 155 -5.76 -20.46 -5.76
C LEU A 155 -5.55 -19.90 -4.36
N ALA A 156 -6.39 -20.25 -3.40
CA ALA A 156 -6.27 -19.82 -2.01
C ALA A 156 -4.99 -20.34 -1.35
N ALA A 157 -4.55 -21.57 -1.67
CA ALA A 157 -3.33 -22.14 -1.15
C ALA A 157 -2.10 -21.40 -1.73
N ILE A 158 -2.07 -21.20 -3.04
CA ILE A 158 -1.01 -20.43 -3.72
C ILE A 158 -0.94 -19.02 -3.16
N TYR A 159 -2.09 -18.33 -3.10
CA TYR A 159 -2.17 -16.98 -2.56
C TYR A 159 -1.76 -16.90 -1.09
N GLY A 160 -2.18 -17.85 -0.26
CA GLY A 160 -1.85 -17.86 1.17
C GLY A 160 -0.34 -17.97 1.42
N ILE A 161 0.36 -18.82 0.66
CA ILE A 161 1.82 -18.93 0.73
C ILE A 161 2.47 -17.63 0.21
N ALA A 162 2.01 -17.13 -0.93
CA ALA A 162 2.49 -15.88 -1.50
C ALA A 162 2.29 -14.69 -0.55
N LEU A 163 1.11 -14.59 0.10
CA LEU A 163 0.84 -13.55 1.09
C LEU A 163 1.73 -13.67 2.33
N PHE A 164 2.04 -14.89 2.79
CA PHE A 164 2.96 -15.07 3.91
C PHE A 164 4.36 -14.51 3.58
N ILE A 165 4.84 -14.77 2.36
CA ILE A 165 6.11 -14.23 1.87
C ILE A 165 6.01 -12.71 1.74
N ASP A 166 4.96 -12.19 1.12
CA ASP A 166 4.74 -10.78 0.88
C ASP A 166 4.68 -9.97 2.18
N VAL A 167 3.87 -10.40 3.13
CA VAL A 167 3.75 -9.70 4.42
C VAL A 167 5.05 -9.80 5.22
N SER A 168 5.80 -10.89 5.10
CA SER A 168 7.10 -11.02 5.76
C SER A 168 8.17 -10.10 5.13
N THR A 169 8.16 -9.92 3.82
CA THR A 169 9.14 -9.08 3.10
C THR A 169 8.69 -7.62 3.03
N ASN A 170 7.58 -7.34 2.35
CA ASN A 170 7.10 -5.99 2.11
C ASN A 170 6.69 -5.26 3.37
N ALA A 171 5.84 -5.92 4.12
CA ALA A 171 5.23 -5.29 5.25
C ALA A 171 6.20 -5.13 6.43
N CYS A 172 7.03 -6.14 6.65
CA CYS A 172 7.89 -6.14 7.82
C CYS A 172 9.29 -5.64 7.47
N VAL A 173 9.95 -6.27 6.49
CA VAL A 173 11.35 -5.96 6.21
C VAL A 173 11.50 -4.59 5.56
N VAL A 174 10.72 -4.26 4.50
CA VAL A 174 10.81 -2.96 3.82
C VAL A 174 10.40 -1.80 4.74
N GLN A 175 9.28 -1.93 5.46
CA GLN A 175 8.82 -0.87 6.36
C GLN A 175 9.83 -0.62 7.47
N VAL A 176 10.32 -1.69 8.10
CA VAL A 176 11.24 -1.57 9.23
C VAL A 176 12.62 -1.10 8.78
N SER A 177 13.17 -1.57 7.65
CA SER A 177 14.44 -1.07 7.15
C SER A 177 14.38 0.42 6.82
N THR A 178 13.33 0.87 6.14
CA THR A 178 13.13 2.30 5.84
C THR A 178 13.05 3.14 7.12
N LEU A 179 12.38 2.63 8.16
CA LEU A 179 12.32 3.27 9.47
C LEU A 179 13.70 3.36 10.11
N ILE A 180 14.45 2.26 10.13
CA ILE A 180 15.80 2.18 10.69
C ILE A 180 16.75 3.12 9.94
N ASP A 181 16.71 3.10 8.61
CA ASP A 181 17.54 3.96 7.76
C ASP A 181 17.26 5.44 8.04
N SER A 182 15.97 5.81 8.18
CA SER A 182 15.56 7.17 8.54
C SER A 182 16.12 7.60 9.91
N ILE A 183 16.01 6.76 10.92
CA ILE A 183 16.56 7.05 12.26
C ILE A 183 18.08 7.12 12.22
N ASN A 184 18.73 6.21 11.52
CA ASN A 184 20.19 6.17 11.45
C ASN A 184 20.75 7.38 10.67
N SER A 185 20.10 7.83 9.63
CA SER A 185 20.56 8.98 8.85
C SER A 185 20.65 10.26 9.70
N VAL A 186 19.71 10.46 10.61
CA VAL A 186 19.61 11.67 11.44
C VAL A 186 20.29 11.49 12.80
N PHE A 187 19.99 10.41 13.53
CA PHE A 187 20.39 10.24 14.93
C PHE A 187 21.59 9.32 15.12
N LYS A 188 22.09 8.67 14.05
CA LYS A 188 23.24 7.74 14.09
C LYS A 188 23.08 6.60 15.09
N VAL A 189 21.84 6.13 15.33
CA VAL A 189 21.55 4.99 16.21
C VAL A 189 21.97 3.69 15.51
N PRO A 190 22.68 2.77 16.17
CA PRO A 190 23.02 1.48 15.58
C PRO A 190 21.78 0.72 15.11
N THR A 191 21.81 0.20 13.88
CA THR A 191 20.71 -0.51 13.20
C THR A 191 20.06 -1.58 14.07
N ILE A 192 20.88 -2.41 14.72
CA ILE A 192 20.39 -3.51 15.57
C ILE A 192 19.65 -3.01 16.82
N VAL A 193 20.05 -1.87 17.39
CA VAL A 193 19.38 -1.27 18.54
C VAL A 193 17.99 -0.80 18.14
N SER A 194 17.86 -0.10 17.03
CA SER A 194 16.57 0.32 16.47
C SER A 194 15.66 -0.88 16.19
N ALA A 195 16.18 -1.95 15.59
CA ALA A 195 15.43 -3.17 15.29
C ALA A 195 14.87 -3.84 16.55
N VAL A 196 15.70 -3.98 17.58
CA VAL A 196 15.29 -4.58 18.87
C VAL A 196 14.23 -3.74 19.56
N VAL A 197 14.40 -2.42 19.59
CA VAL A 197 13.42 -1.49 20.20
C VAL A 197 12.08 -1.59 19.48
N ILE A 198 12.06 -1.57 18.15
CA ILE A 198 10.84 -1.71 17.33
C ILE A 198 10.15 -3.05 17.64
N SER A 199 10.92 -4.15 17.70
CA SER A 199 10.39 -5.48 18.01
C SER A 199 9.71 -5.51 19.39
N ILE A 200 10.35 -4.94 20.42
CA ILE A 200 9.81 -4.91 21.78
C ILE A 200 8.53 -4.05 21.86
N ILE A 201 8.53 -2.86 21.27
CA ILE A 201 7.36 -1.98 21.29
C ILE A 201 6.18 -2.65 20.60
N THR A 202 6.42 -3.30 19.45
CA THR A 202 5.38 -4.01 18.69
C THR A 202 4.83 -5.20 19.48
N LEU A 203 5.71 -5.98 20.11
CA LEU A 203 5.30 -7.09 20.97
C LEU A 203 4.38 -6.62 22.10
N ILE A 204 4.74 -5.53 22.79
CA ILE A 204 3.92 -4.95 23.87
C ILE A 204 2.53 -4.53 23.34
N ILE A 205 2.46 -3.84 22.21
CA ILE A 205 1.20 -3.39 21.63
C ILE A 205 0.30 -4.57 21.27
N VAL A 206 0.86 -5.59 20.60
CA VAL A 206 0.11 -6.76 20.17
C VAL A 206 -0.36 -7.61 21.35
N LEU A 207 0.50 -7.86 22.33
CA LEU A 207 0.13 -8.61 23.54
C LEU A 207 -0.91 -7.88 24.40
N SER A 208 -0.93 -6.54 24.39
CA SER A 208 -1.87 -5.73 25.18
C SER A 208 -3.31 -5.70 24.64
N GLY A 209 -3.60 -6.27 23.47
CA GLY A 209 -4.98 -6.30 22.95
C GLY A 209 -5.15 -6.62 21.47
N GLY A 210 -4.12 -7.15 20.81
CA GLY A 210 -4.19 -7.62 19.42
C GLY A 210 -4.71 -6.58 18.43
N THR A 211 -5.53 -7.00 17.46
CA THR A 211 -6.09 -6.14 16.41
C THR A 211 -6.83 -4.91 16.95
N LYS A 212 -7.58 -5.05 18.06
CA LYS A 212 -8.30 -3.92 18.68
C LYS A 212 -7.34 -2.85 19.20
N ARG A 213 -6.20 -3.26 19.78
CA ARG A 213 -5.18 -2.33 20.26
C ARG A 213 -4.46 -1.65 19.10
N ILE A 214 -4.11 -2.41 18.05
CA ILE A 214 -3.55 -1.87 16.82
C ILE A 214 -4.48 -0.80 16.24
N GLY A 215 -5.79 -1.10 16.08
CA GLY A 215 -6.76 -0.13 15.58
C GLY A 215 -6.85 1.16 16.42
N LYS A 216 -6.70 1.08 17.75
CA LYS A 216 -6.64 2.27 18.62
C LYS A 216 -5.36 3.06 18.42
N VAL A 217 -4.22 2.38 18.33
CA VAL A 217 -2.91 3.02 18.10
C VAL A 217 -2.87 3.69 16.74
N SER A 218 -3.31 3.00 15.68
CA SER A 218 -3.39 3.57 14.33
C SER A 218 -4.33 4.79 14.28
N ALA A 219 -5.51 4.71 14.92
CA ALA A 219 -6.46 5.83 14.97
C ALA A 219 -5.90 7.07 15.69
N PHE A 220 -4.91 6.90 16.56
CA PHE A 220 -4.23 8.00 17.25
C PHE A 220 -3.06 8.55 16.43
N ILE A 221 -2.23 7.68 15.81
CA ILE A 221 -0.98 8.06 15.15
C ILE A 221 -1.22 8.57 13.72
N VAL A 222 -2.11 7.90 12.96
CA VAL A 222 -2.23 8.12 11.51
C VAL A 222 -2.72 9.54 11.14
N PRO A 223 -3.78 10.11 11.74
CA PRO A 223 -4.22 11.43 11.35
C PRO A 223 -3.18 12.55 11.55
N PRO A 224 -2.50 12.66 12.70
CA PRO A 224 -1.48 13.70 12.89
C PRO A 224 -0.24 13.49 11.98
N MET A 225 0.20 12.24 11.77
CA MET A 225 1.35 12.00 10.88
C MET A 225 1.07 12.43 9.45
N ILE A 226 -0.13 12.12 8.91
CA ILE A 226 -0.56 12.55 7.58
C ILE A 226 -0.63 14.08 7.53
N ALA A 227 -1.21 14.73 8.54
CA ALA A 227 -1.32 16.19 8.57
C ALA A 227 0.05 16.88 8.57
N ILE A 228 1.00 16.42 9.39
CA ILE A 228 2.36 16.97 9.44
C ILE A 228 3.06 16.76 8.09
N TYR A 229 2.93 15.58 7.49
CA TYR A 229 3.51 15.30 6.17
C TYR A 229 2.94 16.22 5.09
N PHE A 230 1.62 16.40 5.06
CA PHE A 230 0.94 17.34 4.15
C PHE A 230 1.49 18.76 4.27
N ILE A 231 1.53 19.27 5.49
CA ILE A 231 2.05 20.63 5.76
C ILE A 231 3.50 20.75 5.29
N GLY A 232 4.33 19.74 5.57
CA GLY A 232 5.72 19.70 5.16
C GLY A 232 5.87 19.72 3.64
N CYS A 233 5.19 18.83 2.92
CA CYS A 233 5.22 18.76 1.45
C CYS A 233 4.67 20.03 0.80
N ILE A 234 3.52 20.53 1.28
CA ILE A 234 2.93 21.79 0.77
C ILE A 234 3.89 22.95 0.99
N GLY A 235 4.57 23.01 2.14
CA GLY A 235 5.61 24.02 2.39
C GLY A 235 6.73 23.97 1.35
N VAL A 236 7.25 22.79 1.04
CA VAL A 236 8.28 22.62 -0.02
C VAL A 236 7.74 23.10 -1.37
N ILE A 237 6.53 22.66 -1.76
CA ILE A 237 5.93 23.02 -3.04
C ILE A 237 5.69 24.53 -3.15
N VAL A 238 5.16 25.17 -2.10
CA VAL A 238 4.86 26.61 -2.08
C VAL A 238 6.15 27.43 -2.13
N THR A 239 7.18 27.05 -1.40
CA THR A 239 8.48 27.72 -1.41
C THR A 239 9.13 27.66 -2.79
N HIS A 240 8.92 26.57 -3.54
CA HIS A 240 9.47 26.37 -4.88
C HIS A 240 8.36 26.36 -5.96
N ILE A 241 7.34 27.19 -5.79
CA ILE A 241 6.13 27.17 -6.66
C ILE A 241 6.44 27.48 -8.13
N SER A 242 7.50 28.21 -8.41
CA SER A 242 7.99 28.48 -9.77
C SER A 242 8.36 27.22 -10.54
N ASN A 243 8.74 26.14 -9.83
CA ASN A 243 9.14 24.87 -10.43
C ASN A 243 7.95 23.95 -10.69
N LEU A 244 6.78 24.23 -10.12
CA LEU A 244 5.59 23.37 -10.26
C LEU A 244 5.14 23.16 -11.73
N PRO A 245 5.11 24.22 -12.60
CA PRO A 245 4.81 24.03 -14.02
C PRO A 245 5.84 23.15 -14.74
N ILE A 246 7.12 23.27 -14.35
CA ILE A 246 8.21 22.45 -14.90
C ILE A 246 8.05 21.00 -14.47
N ALA A 247 7.78 20.75 -13.18
CA ALA A 247 7.54 19.42 -12.65
C ALA A 247 6.36 18.72 -13.35
N LEU A 248 5.24 19.43 -13.52
CA LEU A 248 4.09 18.92 -14.27
C LEU A 248 4.45 18.59 -15.72
N ARG A 249 5.08 19.51 -16.42
CA ARG A 249 5.54 19.29 -17.80
C ARG A 249 6.42 18.05 -17.90
N ASP A 250 7.37 17.89 -16.99
CA ASP A 250 8.34 16.79 -17.03
C ASP A 250 7.68 15.44 -16.67
N ILE A 251 6.69 15.42 -15.78
CA ILE A 251 5.88 14.22 -15.52
C ILE A 251 5.21 13.74 -16.82
N PHE A 252 4.50 14.62 -17.53
CA PHE A 252 3.82 14.23 -18.77
C PHE A 252 4.80 13.96 -19.91
N ALA A 253 5.83 14.78 -20.11
CA ALA A 253 6.79 14.60 -21.18
C ALA A 253 7.60 13.30 -21.04
N CYS A 254 8.08 12.97 -19.82
CA CYS A 254 8.84 11.75 -19.57
C CYS A 254 7.96 10.50 -19.59
N ALA A 255 6.66 10.60 -19.29
CA ALA A 255 5.74 9.45 -19.37
C ALA A 255 5.62 8.87 -20.77
N PHE A 256 5.82 9.71 -21.82
CA PHE A 256 5.71 9.34 -23.22
C PHE A 256 7.03 9.48 -24.00
N GLY A 257 8.15 9.60 -23.29
CA GLY A 257 9.51 9.58 -23.88
C GLY A 257 9.93 10.85 -24.60
N ALA A 258 9.23 11.97 -24.40
CA ALA A 258 9.60 13.25 -25.02
C ALA A 258 10.91 13.85 -24.47
N LYS A 259 11.40 13.38 -23.31
CA LYS A 259 12.71 13.70 -22.74
C LYS A 259 13.36 12.41 -22.21
N PRO A 260 14.40 11.89 -22.90
CA PRO A 260 15.17 10.77 -22.33
C PRO A 260 15.92 11.25 -21.08
N LEU A 261 15.78 10.52 -19.97
CA LEU A 261 16.58 10.76 -18.79
C LEU A 261 18.02 10.31 -19.10
N MET A 262 19.00 11.21 -18.93
CA MET A 262 20.43 10.90 -18.95
C MET A 262 20.94 10.06 -20.14
N GLY A 263 20.51 10.37 -21.37
CA GLY A 263 21.14 9.82 -22.58
C GLY A 263 20.75 8.40 -22.99
N GLY A 264 19.72 7.81 -22.34
CA GLY A 264 19.19 6.50 -22.72
C GLY A 264 18.30 6.57 -23.97
N ALA A 265 18.12 5.41 -24.67
CA ALA A 265 17.19 5.29 -25.78
C ALA A 265 15.74 5.58 -25.31
N THR A 266 14.98 6.34 -26.08
CA THR A 266 13.62 6.80 -25.75
C THR A 266 12.68 5.64 -25.34
N GLY A 267 12.78 4.49 -26.03
CA GLY A 267 11.97 3.32 -25.71
C GLY A 267 12.28 2.70 -24.34
N TYR A 268 13.53 2.71 -23.93
CA TYR A 268 13.93 2.23 -22.60
C TYR A 268 13.38 3.16 -21.50
N ALA A 269 13.45 4.47 -21.70
CA ALA A 269 12.93 5.44 -20.73
C ALA A 269 11.42 5.30 -20.50
N ILE A 270 10.62 5.08 -21.56
CA ILE A 270 9.18 4.82 -21.46
C ILE A 270 8.92 3.52 -20.69
N SER A 271 9.60 2.44 -21.06
CA SER A 271 9.44 1.14 -20.41
C SER A 271 9.80 1.21 -18.92
N ALA A 272 10.87 1.93 -18.58
CA ALA A 272 11.27 2.16 -17.19
C ALA A 272 10.20 2.97 -16.42
N ALA A 273 9.67 4.05 -17.01
CA ALA A 273 8.61 4.84 -16.39
C ALA A 273 7.35 4.02 -16.12
N ILE A 274 6.91 3.21 -17.11
CA ILE A 274 5.76 2.30 -16.95
C ILE A 274 6.03 1.26 -15.85
N SER A 275 7.13 0.55 -15.95
CA SER A 275 7.48 -0.53 -15.02
C SER A 275 7.62 -0.02 -13.59
N LYS A 276 8.44 1.03 -13.37
CA LYS A 276 8.69 1.58 -12.02
C LYS A 276 7.46 2.29 -11.46
N GLY A 277 6.73 3.04 -12.30
CA GLY A 277 5.48 3.67 -11.89
C GLY A 277 4.41 2.65 -11.50
N THR A 278 4.27 1.57 -12.27
CA THR A 278 3.34 0.47 -11.98
C THR A 278 3.72 -0.25 -10.68
N ALA A 279 4.97 -0.68 -10.57
CA ALA A 279 5.45 -1.43 -9.41
C ALA A 279 5.28 -0.61 -8.12
N ARG A 280 5.71 0.64 -8.12
CA ARG A 280 5.64 1.52 -6.93
C ARG A 280 4.22 2.02 -6.65
N GLY A 281 3.39 2.22 -7.68
CA GLY A 281 1.97 2.52 -7.51
C GLY A 281 1.23 1.39 -6.78
N ILE A 282 1.41 0.15 -7.24
CA ILE A 282 0.80 -1.03 -6.62
C ILE A 282 1.39 -1.28 -5.23
N PHE A 283 2.70 -1.14 -5.07
CA PHE A 283 3.35 -1.28 -3.77
C PHE A 283 2.74 -0.32 -2.74
N SER A 284 2.46 0.93 -3.13
CA SER A 284 1.89 1.94 -2.25
C SER A 284 0.45 1.63 -1.87
N ASN A 285 -0.45 1.46 -2.86
CA ASN A 285 -1.89 1.34 -2.61
C ASN A 285 -2.41 -0.10 -2.45
N GLU A 286 -1.58 -1.10 -2.73
CA GLU A 286 -1.89 -2.53 -2.65
C GLU A 286 -3.14 -2.96 -3.45
N ALA A 287 -3.57 -2.19 -4.46
CA ALA A 287 -4.69 -2.57 -5.29
C ALA A 287 -4.30 -3.72 -6.23
N GLY A 288 -4.95 -4.85 -6.09
CA GLY A 288 -4.61 -6.09 -6.75
C GLY A 288 -3.80 -7.06 -5.88
N ALA A 289 -3.16 -6.59 -4.80
CA ALA A 289 -2.45 -7.45 -3.86
C ALA A 289 -3.39 -8.14 -2.87
N GLY A 290 -4.44 -7.46 -2.44
CA GLY A 290 -5.46 -8.03 -1.56
C GLY A 290 -5.11 -8.09 -0.08
N SER A 291 -3.87 -7.81 0.33
CA SER A 291 -3.36 -7.86 1.71
C SER A 291 -4.17 -6.98 2.68
N ALA A 292 -4.38 -5.70 2.34
CA ALA A 292 -5.13 -4.74 3.14
C ALA A 292 -6.61 -5.15 3.33
N THR A 293 -7.16 -5.99 2.46
CA THR A 293 -8.55 -6.46 2.57
C THR A 293 -8.79 -7.30 3.82
N THR A 294 -7.74 -7.89 4.39
CA THR A 294 -7.79 -8.61 5.67
C THR A 294 -8.18 -7.70 6.83
N VAL A 295 -7.71 -6.44 6.80
CA VAL A 295 -8.09 -5.41 7.77
C VAL A 295 -9.54 -4.97 7.54
N HIS A 296 -9.91 -4.72 6.28
CA HIS A 296 -11.29 -4.35 5.93
C HIS A 296 -12.31 -5.41 6.35
N ALA A 297 -11.95 -6.69 6.28
CA ALA A 297 -12.82 -7.78 6.70
C ALA A 297 -13.16 -7.75 8.20
N THR A 298 -12.32 -7.12 9.03
CA THR A 298 -12.60 -6.95 10.48
C THR A 298 -13.54 -5.78 10.78
N SER A 299 -13.89 -4.96 9.79
CA SER A 299 -14.71 -3.76 9.98
C SER A 299 -16.15 -4.07 10.34
N LYS A 300 -16.72 -3.22 11.18
CA LYS A 300 -18.16 -3.13 11.39
C LYS A 300 -18.80 -2.41 10.20
N THR A 301 -19.58 -3.12 9.42
CA THR A 301 -20.25 -2.56 8.25
C THR A 301 -21.63 -3.20 8.05
N ASP A 302 -22.57 -2.44 7.51
CA ASP A 302 -23.93 -2.86 7.18
C ASP A 302 -24.00 -3.53 5.80
N HIS A 303 -23.10 -3.21 4.89
CA HIS A 303 -23.09 -3.78 3.54
C HIS A 303 -21.67 -3.92 2.98
N PRO A 304 -21.33 -5.03 2.28
CA PRO A 304 -20.00 -5.22 1.70
C PRO A 304 -19.56 -4.10 0.74
N ILE A 305 -20.47 -3.59 -0.10
CA ILE A 305 -20.19 -2.47 -1.03
C ILE A 305 -19.89 -1.18 -0.27
N HIS A 306 -20.54 -0.92 0.85
CA HIS A 306 -20.23 0.24 1.68
C HIS A 306 -18.75 0.21 2.14
N GLN A 307 -18.30 -0.94 2.63
CA GLN A 307 -16.88 -1.09 2.96
C GLN A 307 -15.98 -1.05 1.71
N GLY A 308 -16.45 -1.56 0.57
CA GLY A 308 -15.75 -1.45 -0.72
C GLY A 308 -15.45 0.00 -1.14
N MET A 309 -16.36 0.95 -0.85
CA MET A 309 -16.12 2.37 -1.14
C MET A 309 -14.96 2.95 -0.31
N TYR A 310 -14.70 2.43 0.88
CA TYR A 310 -13.48 2.79 1.63
C TYR A 310 -12.21 2.33 0.92
N GLY A 311 -12.26 1.23 0.14
CA GLY A 311 -11.14 0.84 -0.73
C GLY A 311 -10.86 1.85 -1.86
N ILE A 312 -11.90 2.44 -2.48
CA ILE A 312 -11.72 3.55 -3.43
C ILE A 312 -11.05 4.74 -2.73
N PHE A 313 -11.57 5.12 -1.58
CA PHE A 313 -11.07 6.25 -0.80
C PHE A 313 -9.62 6.04 -0.35
N GLU A 314 -9.26 4.84 0.06
CA GLU A 314 -7.89 4.45 0.45
C GLU A 314 -6.91 4.71 -0.69
N VAL A 315 -7.16 4.14 -1.88
CA VAL A 315 -6.28 4.32 -3.05
C VAL A 315 -6.20 5.78 -3.48
N PHE A 316 -7.31 6.52 -3.40
CA PHE A 316 -7.34 7.95 -3.71
C PHE A 316 -6.42 8.74 -2.78
N ILE A 317 -6.55 8.57 -1.46
CA ILE A 317 -5.70 9.27 -0.49
C ILE A 317 -4.24 8.84 -0.63
N ASP A 318 -4.00 7.53 -0.69
CA ASP A 318 -2.66 6.97 -0.76
C ASP A 318 -1.88 7.48 -1.97
N THR A 319 -2.39 7.22 -3.16
CA THR A 319 -1.61 7.45 -4.38
C THR A 319 -1.89 8.80 -5.03
N ILE A 320 -3.18 9.17 -5.22
CA ILE A 320 -3.48 10.44 -5.90
C ILE A 320 -3.09 11.63 -5.04
N ILE A 321 -3.20 11.53 -3.71
CA ILE A 321 -2.88 12.66 -2.83
C ILE A 321 -1.45 12.52 -2.28
N VAL A 322 -1.16 11.50 -1.46
CA VAL A 322 0.10 11.42 -0.70
C VAL A 322 1.30 11.19 -1.61
N CYS A 323 1.23 10.23 -2.56
CA CYS A 323 2.33 10.02 -3.50
C CYS A 323 2.57 11.23 -4.42
N SER A 324 1.50 11.94 -4.83
CA SER A 324 1.65 13.17 -5.62
C SER A 324 2.34 14.28 -4.84
N LEU A 325 2.01 14.46 -3.57
CA LEU A 325 2.69 15.44 -2.71
C LEU A 325 4.18 15.14 -2.59
N THR A 326 4.54 13.87 -2.38
CA THR A 326 5.94 13.42 -2.36
C THR A 326 6.64 13.72 -3.68
N ALA A 327 6.00 13.36 -4.80
CA ALA A 327 6.56 13.58 -6.13
C ALA A 327 6.80 15.08 -6.41
N PHE A 328 5.81 15.93 -6.11
CA PHE A 328 5.96 17.37 -6.27
C PHE A 328 7.00 17.97 -5.31
N ALA A 329 7.09 17.49 -4.07
CA ALA A 329 8.14 17.95 -3.16
C ALA A 329 9.54 17.64 -3.70
N ILE A 330 9.76 16.43 -4.25
CA ILE A 330 11.04 16.04 -4.87
C ILE A 330 11.33 16.89 -6.12
N LEU A 331 10.36 17.00 -7.04
CA LEU A 331 10.55 17.63 -8.34
C LEU A 331 10.62 19.16 -8.24
N CYS A 332 9.82 19.79 -7.39
CA CYS A 332 9.88 21.22 -7.14
C CYS A 332 11.15 21.61 -6.37
N GLY A 333 11.59 20.77 -5.44
CA GLY A 333 12.83 20.98 -4.68
C GLY A 333 14.11 20.73 -5.47
N GLU A 334 14.02 20.36 -6.77
CA GLU A 334 15.15 20.10 -7.69
C GLU A 334 16.18 19.09 -7.14
N VAL A 335 15.73 18.09 -6.39
CA VAL A 335 16.62 17.11 -5.73
C VAL A 335 17.12 16.05 -6.71
N LEU A 336 16.35 15.73 -7.75
CA LEU A 336 16.64 14.63 -8.68
C LEU A 336 18.02 14.74 -9.37
N PRO A 337 18.49 15.91 -9.81
CA PRO A 337 19.80 16.04 -10.46
C PRO A 337 20.99 15.71 -9.55
N SER A 338 20.83 15.85 -8.24
CA SER A 338 21.85 15.54 -7.23
C SER A 338 21.70 14.17 -6.58
N ALA A 339 20.71 13.37 -7.01
CA ALA A 339 20.45 12.07 -6.44
C ALA A 339 21.52 11.04 -6.82
N THR A 340 21.94 10.25 -5.85
CA THR A 340 22.87 9.12 -6.00
C THR A 340 22.23 7.86 -5.47
N ASP A 341 22.79 6.67 -5.75
CA ASP A 341 22.29 5.38 -5.24
C ASP A 341 22.20 5.37 -3.70
N GLU A 342 23.08 6.10 -3.01
CA GLU A 342 23.11 6.16 -1.55
C GLU A 342 21.94 6.96 -0.96
N ILE A 343 21.44 7.98 -1.68
CA ILE A 343 20.34 8.84 -1.26
C ILE A 343 19.03 8.55 -1.97
N ALA A 344 19.02 7.63 -2.93
CA ALA A 344 17.81 7.16 -3.59
C ALA A 344 16.78 6.64 -2.54
N GLY A 345 15.52 6.95 -2.74
CA GLY A 345 14.48 6.62 -1.76
C GLY A 345 14.26 7.72 -0.73
N VAL A 346 14.22 7.39 0.57
CA VAL A 346 13.87 8.36 1.63
C VAL A 346 14.82 9.55 1.68
N GLY A 347 16.09 9.35 1.35
CA GLY A 347 17.10 10.41 1.32
C GLY A 347 16.76 11.57 0.40
N MET A 348 16.16 11.30 -0.78
CA MET A 348 15.70 12.37 -1.69
C MET A 348 14.59 13.21 -1.06
N VAL A 349 13.68 12.61 -0.32
CA VAL A 349 12.59 13.36 0.35
C VAL A 349 13.15 14.17 1.52
N ILE A 350 14.12 13.62 2.26
CA ILE A 350 14.85 14.35 3.32
C ILE A 350 15.53 15.57 2.73
N GLN A 351 16.22 15.45 1.60
CA GLN A 351 16.84 16.59 0.92
C GLN A 351 15.79 17.63 0.48
N ALA A 352 14.65 17.20 -0.08
CA ALA A 352 13.58 18.11 -0.47
C ALA A 352 13.04 18.92 0.72
N PHE A 353 12.87 18.29 1.88
CA PHE A 353 12.47 19.00 3.09
C PHE A 353 13.56 19.95 3.60
N LYS A 354 14.82 19.55 3.47
CA LYS A 354 15.96 20.35 3.89
C LYS A 354 16.09 21.66 3.10
N THR A 355 15.72 21.67 1.81
CA THR A 355 15.73 22.90 0.99
C THR A 355 14.84 24.01 1.53
N THR A 356 13.73 23.64 2.20
CA THR A 356 12.73 24.60 2.70
C THR A 356 12.85 24.83 4.21
N TRP A 357 13.01 23.74 4.99
CA TRP A 357 12.92 23.75 6.45
C TRP A 357 14.30 23.61 7.15
N GLY A 358 15.39 23.47 6.37
CA GLY A 358 16.72 23.23 6.93
C GLY A 358 16.81 21.96 7.76
N ASN A 359 17.62 21.95 8.80
CA ASN A 359 17.80 20.80 9.71
C ASN A 359 16.51 20.44 10.46
N PHE A 360 15.61 21.39 10.69
CA PHE A 360 14.31 21.12 11.32
C PHE A 360 13.43 20.23 10.44
N GLY A 361 13.43 20.49 9.11
CA GLY A 361 12.73 19.66 8.13
C GLY A 361 13.25 18.22 8.09
N GLU A 362 14.56 18.05 8.19
CA GLU A 362 15.22 16.75 8.24
C GLU A 362 14.73 15.92 9.46
N ILE A 363 14.71 16.54 10.66
CA ILE A 363 14.25 15.89 11.89
C ILE A 363 12.75 15.56 11.82
N ILE A 364 11.91 16.52 11.41
CA ILE A 364 10.47 16.31 11.29
C ILE A 364 10.18 15.18 10.30
N LEU A 365 10.82 15.19 9.13
CA LEU A 365 10.58 14.13 8.16
C LEU A 365 11.03 12.76 8.67
N CYS A 366 12.17 12.68 9.37
CA CYS A 366 12.60 11.44 10.02
C CYS A 366 11.53 10.89 10.97
N VAL A 367 10.97 11.74 11.85
CA VAL A 367 9.90 11.35 12.77
C VAL A 367 8.65 10.91 12.01
N VAL A 368 8.25 11.64 10.98
CA VAL A 368 7.09 11.31 10.17
C VAL A 368 7.29 9.98 9.44
N VAL A 369 8.43 9.77 8.79
CA VAL A 369 8.77 8.48 8.13
C VAL A 369 8.74 7.34 9.13
N ALA A 370 9.30 7.54 10.32
CA ALA A 370 9.27 6.54 11.38
C ALA A 370 7.83 6.17 11.77
N LEU A 371 6.94 7.16 11.90
CA LEU A 371 5.53 6.93 12.21
C LEU A 371 4.79 6.23 11.05
N PHE A 372 5.04 6.62 9.79
CA PHE A 372 4.47 6.00 8.61
C PHE A 372 4.87 4.52 8.52
N CYS A 373 6.16 4.25 8.56
CA CYS A 373 6.67 2.88 8.47
C CYS A 373 6.22 2.02 9.66
N TYR A 374 6.19 2.59 10.86
CA TYR A 374 5.75 1.87 12.04
C TYR A 374 4.25 1.56 12.01
N SER A 375 3.41 2.51 11.56
CA SER A 375 1.97 2.26 11.40
C SER A 375 1.70 1.21 10.31
N GLY A 376 2.49 1.22 9.22
CA GLY A 376 2.49 0.20 8.19
C GLY A 376 2.78 -1.18 8.74
N TYR A 377 3.88 -1.31 9.47
CA TYR A 377 4.28 -2.55 10.12
C TYR A 377 3.20 -3.10 11.06
N LEU A 378 2.56 -2.24 11.86
CA LEU A 378 1.43 -2.64 12.72
C LEU A 378 0.19 -3.09 11.93
N GLY A 379 -0.14 -2.37 10.84
CA GLY A 379 -1.27 -2.69 9.97
C GLY A 379 -1.13 -4.08 9.33
N PHE A 380 0.05 -4.37 8.84
CA PHE A 380 0.36 -5.66 8.23
C PHE A 380 0.35 -6.85 9.19
N PHE A 381 0.49 -6.62 10.50
CA PHE A 381 0.29 -7.70 11.47
C PHE A 381 -1.10 -8.34 11.36
N VAL A 382 -2.13 -7.55 11.01
CA VAL A 382 -3.50 -8.08 10.82
C VAL A 382 -3.55 -9.04 9.64
N ALA A 383 -2.89 -8.68 8.52
CA ALA A 383 -2.76 -9.55 7.35
C ALA A 383 -1.92 -10.80 7.65
N PHE A 384 -0.81 -10.64 8.36
CA PHE A 384 0.04 -11.75 8.81
C PHE A 384 -0.74 -12.74 9.68
N ARG A 385 -1.52 -12.22 10.66
CA ARG A 385 -2.38 -13.04 11.51
C ARG A 385 -3.43 -13.79 10.68
N ALA A 386 -4.10 -13.13 9.74
CA ALA A 386 -5.12 -13.76 8.90
C ALA A 386 -4.52 -14.87 8.01
N CYS A 387 -3.33 -14.63 7.47
CA CYS A 387 -2.60 -15.57 6.66
C CYS A 387 -2.13 -16.80 7.47
N THR A 388 -1.51 -16.58 8.62
CA THR A 388 -1.03 -17.67 9.49
C THR A 388 -2.18 -18.51 10.06
N GLU A 389 -3.30 -17.87 10.41
CA GLU A 389 -4.52 -18.55 10.83
C GLU A 389 -5.06 -19.47 9.73
N TRP A 390 -5.05 -18.98 8.47
CA TRP A 390 -5.53 -19.75 7.33
C TRP A 390 -4.59 -20.92 6.97
N LEU A 391 -3.25 -20.70 6.99
CA LEU A 391 -2.24 -21.70 6.63
C LEU A 391 -2.06 -22.77 7.69
N PHE A 392 -2.01 -22.38 8.95
CA PHE A 392 -1.57 -23.24 10.05
C PHE A 392 -2.69 -23.57 11.05
N GLY A 393 -3.86 -22.90 10.93
CA GLY A 393 -4.96 -23.00 11.87
C GLY A 393 -4.72 -22.29 13.20
N ALA A 394 -5.77 -22.16 14.03
CA ALA A 394 -5.79 -21.35 15.23
C ALA A 394 -4.71 -21.72 16.28
N LYS A 395 -4.35 -23.00 16.38
CA LYS A 395 -3.38 -23.45 17.39
C LYS A 395 -1.95 -23.08 17.04
N LEU A 396 -1.52 -23.30 15.78
CA LEU A 396 -0.16 -23.06 15.32
C LEU A 396 0.11 -21.61 14.96
N SER A 397 -0.93 -20.86 14.55
CA SER A 397 -0.79 -19.43 14.19
C SER A 397 -0.26 -18.58 15.35
N LYS A 398 -0.55 -18.95 16.61
CA LYS A 398 -0.01 -18.28 17.79
C LYS A 398 1.53 -18.29 17.82
N TYR A 399 2.11 -19.44 17.47
CA TYR A 399 3.58 -19.56 17.40
C TYR A 399 4.14 -18.90 16.16
N ALA A 400 3.47 -19.03 15.00
CA ALA A 400 3.87 -18.35 13.77
C ALA A 400 3.86 -16.82 13.94
N ASN A 401 2.94 -16.27 14.72
CA ASN A 401 2.91 -14.83 15.01
C ASN A 401 4.14 -14.34 15.79
N VAL A 402 4.86 -15.21 16.52
CA VAL A 402 6.13 -14.84 17.15
C VAL A 402 7.20 -14.50 16.11
N PHE A 403 7.15 -15.16 14.94
CA PHE A 403 8.08 -14.87 13.86
C PHE A 403 7.97 -13.41 13.37
N PHE A 404 6.77 -12.82 13.40
CA PHE A 404 6.56 -11.42 13.04
C PHE A 404 7.43 -10.45 13.85
N PHE A 405 7.66 -10.74 15.14
CA PHE A 405 8.46 -9.87 16.02
C PHE A 405 9.97 -10.06 15.82
N ILE A 406 10.38 -11.12 15.13
CA ILE A 406 11.79 -11.36 14.78
C ILE A 406 12.16 -10.67 13.46
N LEU A 407 11.19 -10.43 12.58
CA LEU A 407 11.42 -9.83 11.26
C LEU A 407 12.17 -8.49 11.28
N PRO A 408 11.95 -7.55 12.23
CA PRO A 408 12.77 -6.35 12.34
C PRO A 408 14.26 -6.62 12.52
N ILE A 409 14.60 -7.65 13.29
CA ILE A 409 15.99 -8.04 13.52
C ILE A 409 16.59 -8.64 12.26
N ILE A 410 15.81 -9.43 11.50
CA ILE A 410 16.22 -9.95 10.20
C ILE A 410 16.42 -8.80 9.20
N ALA A 411 15.50 -7.82 9.18
CA ALA A 411 15.60 -6.64 8.31
C ALA A 411 16.93 -5.89 8.49
N ALA A 412 17.45 -5.84 9.72
CA ALA A 412 18.71 -5.19 10.04
C ALA A 412 19.96 -5.87 9.45
N LEU A 413 19.84 -7.06 8.87
CA LEU A 413 20.93 -7.83 8.27
C LEU A 413 21.08 -7.66 6.75
N PHE A 414 20.10 -7.02 6.09
CA PHE A 414 20.05 -6.86 4.62
C PHE A 414 20.25 -5.41 4.21
N THR A 415 20.73 -5.21 2.99
CA THR A 415 20.82 -3.89 2.37
C THR A 415 19.46 -3.44 1.80
N THR A 416 19.24 -2.14 1.73
CA THR A 416 17.99 -1.55 1.22
C THR A 416 17.65 -2.02 -0.21
N LEU A 417 18.65 -2.14 -1.11
CA LEU A 417 18.42 -2.58 -2.49
C LEU A 417 17.96 -4.04 -2.58
N GLU A 418 18.59 -4.95 -1.80
CA GLU A 418 18.18 -6.35 -1.74
C GLU A 418 16.74 -6.50 -1.23
N ILE A 419 16.38 -5.71 -0.21
CA ILE A 419 15.07 -5.70 0.39
C ILE A 419 13.99 -5.27 -0.63
N TRP A 420 14.22 -4.19 -1.38
CA TRP A 420 13.26 -3.73 -2.40
C TRP A 420 13.06 -4.74 -3.52
N SER A 421 14.08 -5.47 -3.89
CA SER A 421 14.00 -6.50 -4.94
C SER A 421 13.21 -7.72 -4.49
N LEU A 422 13.43 -8.19 -3.26
CA LEU A 422 12.62 -9.25 -2.65
C LEU A 422 11.15 -8.84 -2.55
N SER A 423 10.89 -7.59 -2.24
CA SER A 423 9.59 -6.97 -2.18
C SER A 423 8.85 -7.04 -3.53
N ASP A 424 9.52 -6.68 -4.62
CA ASP A 424 8.93 -6.72 -5.95
C ASP A 424 8.55 -8.15 -6.37
N ILE A 425 9.32 -9.17 -5.99
CA ILE A 425 8.96 -10.58 -6.19
C ILE A 425 7.70 -10.93 -5.42
N ALA A 426 7.70 -10.63 -4.13
CA ALA A 426 6.64 -11.04 -3.22
C ALA A 426 5.28 -10.45 -3.64
N ILE A 427 5.26 -9.16 -4.00
CA ILE A 427 4.04 -8.50 -4.48
C ILE A 427 3.55 -9.09 -5.82
N GLY A 428 4.47 -9.40 -6.75
CA GLY A 428 4.12 -10.06 -8.00
C GLY A 428 3.44 -11.41 -7.80
N LEU A 429 3.90 -12.18 -6.81
CA LEU A 429 3.33 -13.50 -6.48
C LEU A 429 1.90 -13.43 -5.92
N VAL A 430 1.54 -12.41 -5.16
CA VAL A 430 0.18 -12.26 -4.61
C VAL A 430 -0.80 -11.69 -5.63
N ILE A 431 -0.36 -10.80 -6.51
CA ILE A 431 -1.21 -10.11 -7.48
C ILE A 431 -1.83 -11.09 -8.47
N ILE A 432 -1.06 -12.00 -9.05
CA ILE A 432 -1.51 -12.89 -10.11
C ILE A 432 -2.70 -13.75 -9.70
N PRO A 433 -2.62 -14.60 -8.64
CA PRO A 433 -3.74 -15.43 -8.23
C PRO A 433 -4.94 -14.60 -7.76
N ASN A 434 -4.67 -13.42 -7.17
CA ASN A 434 -5.73 -12.55 -6.70
C ASN A 434 -6.53 -11.95 -7.85
N LEU A 435 -5.91 -11.34 -8.85
CA LEU A 435 -6.61 -10.75 -9.98
C LEU A 435 -7.39 -11.79 -10.79
N ILE A 436 -6.84 -13.01 -10.96
CA ILE A 436 -7.57 -14.13 -11.57
C ILE A 436 -8.85 -14.42 -10.77
N ALA A 437 -8.75 -14.52 -9.45
CA ALA A 437 -9.91 -14.78 -8.59
C ALA A 437 -10.95 -13.66 -8.64
N LEU A 438 -10.53 -12.39 -8.69
CA LEU A 438 -11.45 -11.25 -8.80
C LEU A 438 -12.25 -11.29 -10.11
N ILE A 439 -11.59 -11.61 -11.24
CA ILE A 439 -12.26 -11.76 -12.54
C ILE A 439 -13.28 -12.89 -12.47
N LEU A 440 -12.91 -14.04 -11.92
CA LEU A 440 -13.82 -15.19 -11.77
C LEU A 440 -15.00 -14.91 -10.82
N LEU A 441 -14.80 -14.09 -9.80
CA LEU A 441 -15.83 -13.67 -8.83
C LEU A 441 -16.59 -12.40 -9.25
N SER A 442 -16.28 -11.84 -10.41
CA SER A 442 -16.91 -10.61 -10.90
C SER A 442 -18.45 -10.67 -10.94
N PRO A 443 -19.12 -11.79 -11.30
CA PRO A 443 -20.59 -11.84 -11.28
C PRO A 443 -21.15 -11.56 -9.89
N LYS A 444 -20.50 -12.11 -8.83
CA LYS A 444 -20.95 -11.91 -7.44
C LYS A 444 -20.76 -10.46 -6.97
N PHE A 445 -19.66 -9.83 -7.34
CA PHE A 445 -19.45 -8.41 -7.08
C PHE A 445 -20.49 -7.54 -7.77
N ILE A 446 -20.75 -7.78 -9.08
CA ILE A 446 -21.69 -6.99 -9.88
C ILE A 446 -23.12 -7.12 -9.33
N GLU A 447 -23.54 -8.30 -8.88
CA GLU A 447 -24.83 -8.51 -8.20
C GLU A 447 -24.96 -7.60 -6.98
N LEU A 448 -23.98 -7.66 -6.05
CA LEU A 448 -23.97 -6.84 -4.84
C LEU A 448 -23.90 -5.33 -5.15
N PHE A 449 -23.15 -4.95 -6.18
CA PHE A 449 -23.01 -3.56 -6.60
C PHE A 449 -24.33 -2.99 -7.10
N LYS A 450 -25.04 -3.70 -7.98
CA LYS A 450 -26.34 -3.30 -8.50
C LYS A 450 -27.37 -3.15 -7.38
N GLU A 451 -27.49 -4.17 -6.52
CA GLU A 451 -28.40 -4.15 -5.38
C GLU A 451 -28.17 -2.93 -4.48
N TYR A 452 -26.92 -2.61 -4.18
CA TYR A 452 -26.58 -1.50 -3.30
C TYR A 452 -26.88 -0.14 -3.96
N ILE A 453 -26.51 0.04 -5.23
CA ILE A 453 -26.69 1.31 -5.94
C ILE A 453 -28.18 1.61 -6.15
N GLU A 454 -29.01 0.59 -6.42
CA GLU A 454 -30.46 0.75 -6.50
C GLU A 454 -31.04 1.26 -5.17
N LYS A 455 -30.64 0.66 -4.04
CA LYS A 455 -31.05 1.11 -2.69
C LYS A 455 -30.64 2.56 -2.40
N VAL A 456 -29.42 2.95 -2.77
CA VAL A 456 -28.89 4.30 -2.52
C VAL A 456 -29.57 5.35 -3.41
N LYS A 457 -30.05 5.00 -4.61
CA LYS A 457 -30.79 5.93 -5.49
C LYS A 457 -32.21 6.19 -5.00
N ILE A 458 -32.79 5.28 -4.24
CA ILE A 458 -34.14 5.38 -3.68
C ILE A 458 -34.15 6.14 -2.34
N SER A 459 -33.00 6.19 -1.63
CA SER A 459 -32.80 6.89 -0.35
C SER A 459 -32.29 8.32 -0.54
#